data_2777b2eb157dcb24a6934733ac67f7da
#
_entry.id   2777b2eb157dcb24a6934733ac67f7da
#
_cell.length_a   1.000
_cell.length_b   1.000
_cell.length_c   1.000
_cell.angle_alpha   90.00
_cell.angle_beta   90.00
_cell.angle_gamma   90.00
#
_symmetry.space_group_name_H-M   'P 1'
#
loop_
_entity.id
_entity.type
_entity.pdbx_description
1 polymer ?
#
loop_
_entity_poly.entity_id
_entity_poly.type
_entity_poly.pdbx_seq_one_letter_code
_entity_poly.pdbx_strand_id
1 'polypeptide(L)'
;VQIDVKINEWFGEFYDMIQKALGTPNAITMDEYMGGLISFAKLATMWIVLGIATSFLTAHFLFRWRTSMVEWYHSVFDKARTIEGASQRVQEDTIKFSRILENLGTSFIESIMVLIEFFPLLMGLSIGIPILWFGDWEYSLVAGAFLWAVGGTILMVILAYLLRLVGIEYDLQKREAAYRKILVIAEDDGTVRPKTLEELFDGVRKINYKSYLRYLYFNIGRLAYLQANVLVGYVLLAPAIVAGVMTLGVMQQILRAFGRVEGSLQYLFKSWPTIIELASVYRRLREFEKQIKIREIEALER
;
A
#
# COMPACT_ATOMS: atom_id res chain seq x y z
N VAL A 1 15.64 -3.60 -3.20
CA VAL A 1 15.94 -2.17 -2.91
C VAL A 1 17.34 -1.79 -3.38
N GLN A 2 18.44 -2.49 -3.01
CA GLN A 2 19.79 -2.14 -3.49
C GLN A 2 19.90 -2.14 -5.02
N ILE A 3 19.22 -3.05 -5.72
CA ILE A 3 19.16 -3.03 -7.19
C ILE A 3 18.41 -1.79 -7.69
N ASP A 4 17.38 -1.34 -6.98
CA ASP A 4 16.65 -0.12 -7.33
C ASP A 4 17.55 1.12 -7.24
N VAL A 5 18.49 1.16 -6.26
CA VAL A 5 19.51 2.22 -6.18
C VAL A 5 20.41 2.18 -7.40
N LYS A 6 20.93 0.99 -7.78
CA LYS A 6 21.75 0.84 -9.00
C LYS A 6 20.99 1.20 -10.28
N ILE A 7 19.71 0.87 -10.35
CA ILE A 7 18.85 1.30 -11.46
C ILE A 7 18.70 2.83 -11.44
N ASN A 8 18.60 3.46 -10.28
CA ASN A 8 18.55 4.91 -10.18
C ASN A 8 19.85 5.57 -10.65
N GLU A 9 21.00 5.04 -10.27
CA GLU A 9 22.32 5.48 -10.77
C GLU A 9 22.43 5.33 -12.28
N TRP A 10 22.03 4.16 -12.82
CA TRP A 10 21.99 3.94 -14.24
C TRP A 10 21.13 4.96 -14.99
N PHE A 11 19.98 5.34 -14.45
CA PHE A 11 19.15 6.40 -15.04
C PHE A 11 19.90 7.72 -15.13
N GLY A 12 20.68 8.10 -14.10
CA GLY A 12 21.50 9.28 -14.12
C GLY A 12 22.50 9.25 -15.28
N GLU A 13 23.33 8.22 -15.32
CA GLU A 13 24.36 8.06 -16.36
C GLU A 13 23.76 8.00 -17.77
N PHE A 14 22.66 7.26 -17.95
CA PHE A 14 22.02 7.09 -19.25
C PHE A 14 21.37 8.38 -19.75
N TYR A 15 20.71 9.15 -18.89
CA TYR A 15 20.12 10.44 -19.27
C TYR A 15 21.19 11.50 -19.56
N ASP A 16 22.33 11.47 -18.87
CA ASP A 16 23.48 12.34 -19.20
C ASP A 16 24.08 11.97 -20.57
N MET A 17 24.16 10.68 -20.86
CA MET A 17 24.55 10.19 -22.19
C MET A 17 23.60 10.70 -23.28
N ILE A 18 22.28 10.61 -23.04
CA ILE A 18 21.26 11.14 -23.97
C ILE A 18 21.41 12.65 -24.13
N GLN A 19 21.58 13.41 -23.04
CA GLN A 19 21.78 14.86 -23.09
C GLN A 19 22.98 15.22 -23.95
N LYS A 20 24.11 14.50 -23.80
CA LYS A 20 25.32 14.70 -24.58
C LYS A 20 25.07 14.38 -26.05
N ALA A 21 24.40 13.27 -26.37
CA ALA A 21 24.07 12.86 -27.75
C ALA A 21 23.19 13.88 -28.49
N LEU A 22 22.18 14.41 -27.78
CA LEU A 22 21.24 15.40 -28.34
C LEU A 22 21.85 16.80 -28.45
N GLY A 23 22.79 17.14 -27.55
CA GLY A 23 23.47 18.43 -27.54
C GLY A 23 24.59 18.55 -28.58
N THR A 24 25.22 17.44 -28.95
CA THR A 24 26.36 17.43 -29.87
C THR A 24 26.25 16.23 -30.80
N PRO A 25 26.07 16.45 -32.12
CA PRO A 25 26.00 15.35 -33.09
C PRO A 25 27.25 14.45 -33.03
N ASN A 26 27.05 13.14 -33.04
CA ASN A 26 28.12 12.12 -32.99
C ASN A 26 29.00 12.16 -31.72
N ALA A 27 28.52 12.77 -30.63
CA ALA A 27 29.28 12.83 -29.36
C ALA A 27 29.33 11.50 -28.61
N ILE A 28 28.47 10.56 -28.96
CA ILE A 28 28.47 9.17 -28.48
C ILE A 28 28.39 8.20 -29.64
N THR A 29 28.95 7.00 -29.47
CA THR A 29 28.89 5.93 -30.47
C THR A 29 27.65 5.06 -30.25
N MET A 30 27.24 4.31 -31.30
CA MET A 30 26.16 3.32 -31.18
C MET A 30 26.52 2.21 -30.18
N ASP A 31 27.80 1.84 -30.09
CA ASP A 31 28.26 0.83 -29.13
C ASP A 31 28.13 1.31 -27.67
N GLU A 32 28.47 2.56 -27.40
CA GLU A 32 28.29 3.16 -26.06
C GLU A 32 26.80 3.21 -25.68
N TYR A 33 25.94 3.61 -26.62
CA TYR A 33 24.50 3.65 -26.41
C TYR A 33 23.93 2.24 -26.12
N MET A 34 24.28 1.26 -26.95
CA MET A 34 23.86 -0.14 -26.77
C MET A 34 24.44 -0.76 -25.49
N GLY A 35 25.67 -0.39 -25.12
CA GLY A 35 26.29 -0.77 -23.86
C GLY A 35 25.48 -0.29 -22.64
N GLY A 36 24.98 0.94 -22.69
CA GLY A 36 24.05 1.47 -21.66
C GLY A 36 22.77 0.63 -21.55
N LEU A 37 22.12 0.31 -22.66
CA LEU A 37 20.92 -0.53 -22.67
C LEU A 37 21.18 -1.97 -22.18
N ILE A 38 22.30 -2.57 -22.54
CA ILE A 38 22.70 -3.91 -22.07
C ILE A 38 22.94 -3.90 -20.56
N SER A 39 23.54 -2.84 -20.04
CA SER A 39 23.74 -2.67 -18.58
C SER A 39 22.42 -2.62 -17.84
N PHE A 40 21.42 -1.89 -18.36
CA PHE A 40 20.07 -1.90 -17.81
C PHE A 40 19.43 -3.29 -17.86
N ALA A 41 19.54 -3.99 -19.01
CA ALA A 41 18.98 -5.32 -19.18
C ALA A 41 19.53 -6.32 -18.14
N LYS A 42 20.83 -6.23 -17.79
CA LYS A 42 21.44 -7.03 -16.72
C LYS A 42 20.83 -6.72 -15.34
N LEU A 43 20.71 -5.42 -15.00
CA LEU A 43 20.09 -4.98 -13.74
C LEU A 43 18.61 -5.40 -13.66
N ALA A 44 17.86 -5.22 -14.75
CA ALA A 44 16.46 -5.58 -14.84
C ALA A 44 16.26 -7.10 -14.71
N THR A 45 17.12 -7.91 -15.36
CA THR A 45 17.07 -9.38 -15.23
C THR A 45 17.30 -9.80 -13.78
N MET A 46 18.31 -9.23 -13.11
CA MET A 46 18.59 -9.54 -11.71
C MET A 46 17.43 -9.11 -10.80
N TRP A 47 16.83 -7.95 -11.05
CA TRP A 47 15.66 -7.46 -10.33
C TRP A 47 14.46 -8.40 -10.50
N ILE A 48 14.18 -8.85 -11.72
CA ILE A 48 13.08 -9.78 -12.03
C ILE A 48 13.30 -11.12 -11.33
N VAL A 49 14.50 -11.72 -11.43
CA VAL A 49 14.79 -13.02 -10.80
C VAL A 49 14.63 -12.96 -9.29
N LEU A 50 15.18 -11.91 -8.64
CA LEU A 50 15.04 -11.73 -7.20
C LEU A 50 13.61 -11.41 -6.80
N GLY A 51 12.88 -10.63 -7.60
CA GLY A 51 11.46 -10.33 -7.37
C GLY A 51 10.59 -11.60 -7.39
N ILE A 52 10.79 -12.45 -8.41
CA ILE A 52 10.09 -13.74 -8.53
C ILE A 52 10.44 -14.65 -7.35
N ALA A 53 11.72 -14.78 -7.00
CA ALA A 53 12.17 -15.60 -5.89
C ALA A 53 11.59 -15.12 -4.56
N THR A 54 11.61 -13.81 -4.30
CA THR A 54 11.03 -13.20 -3.09
C THR A 54 9.54 -13.47 -3.01
N SER A 55 8.80 -13.24 -4.10
CA SER A 55 7.35 -13.48 -4.16
C SER A 55 7.02 -14.94 -3.87
N PHE A 56 7.75 -15.88 -4.50
CA PHE A 56 7.56 -17.31 -4.26
C PHE A 56 7.83 -17.71 -2.81
N LEU A 57 8.96 -17.28 -2.26
CA LEU A 57 9.33 -17.60 -0.87
C LEU A 57 8.36 -17.01 0.14
N THR A 58 7.90 -15.78 -0.09
CA THR A 58 6.91 -15.11 0.78
C THR A 58 5.58 -15.86 0.75
N ALA A 59 5.06 -16.20 -0.43
CA ALA A 59 3.81 -16.96 -0.56
C ALA A 59 3.92 -18.33 0.11
N HIS A 60 5.05 -19.02 -0.08
CA HIS A 60 5.30 -20.32 0.56
C HIS A 60 5.39 -20.22 2.09
N PHE A 61 6.11 -19.23 2.62
CA PHE A 61 6.22 -18.99 4.06
C PHE A 61 4.83 -18.74 4.69
N LEU A 62 4.02 -17.89 4.08
CA LEU A 62 2.71 -17.54 4.60
C LEU A 62 1.70 -18.69 4.51
N PHE A 63 1.78 -19.48 3.45
CA PHE A 63 0.97 -20.69 3.38
C PHE A 63 1.33 -21.70 4.46
N ARG A 64 2.62 -21.88 4.78
CA ARG A 64 3.05 -22.72 5.91
C ARG A 64 2.53 -22.17 7.24
N TRP A 65 2.58 -20.87 7.44
CA TRP A 65 2.01 -20.25 8.63
C TRP A 65 0.50 -20.49 8.73
N ARG A 66 -0.22 -20.28 7.64
CA ARG A 66 -1.64 -20.62 7.59
C ARG A 66 -1.90 -22.08 7.89
N THR A 67 -1.09 -22.99 7.36
CA THR A 67 -1.19 -24.44 7.63
C THR A 67 -1.12 -24.70 9.14
N SER A 68 -0.14 -24.15 9.83
CA SER A 68 -0.03 -24.30 11.29
C SER A 68 -1.23 -23.75 12.05
N MET A 69 -1.80 -22.62 11.62
CA MET A 69 -3.04 -22.09 12.21
C MET A 69 -4.21 -23.05 12.02
N VAL A 70 -4.39 -23.56 10.80
CA VAL A 70 -5.49 -24.47 10.46
C VAL A 70 -5.34 -25.81 11.19
N GLU A 71 -4.14 -26.36 11.26
CA GLU A 71 -3.84 -27.58 12.03
C GLU A 71 -4.22 -27.42 13.50
N TRP A 72 -3.90 -26.26 14.10
CA TRP A 72 -4.32 -25.95 15.46
C TRP A 72 -5.86 -25.90 15.58
N TYR A 73 -6.56 -25.22 14.66
CA TYR A 73 -8.02 -25.19 14.69
C TYR A 73 -8.63 -26.57 14.49
N HIS A 74 -8.05 -27.42 13.64
CA HIS A 74 -8.50 -28.80 13.46
C HIS A 74 -8.37 -29.61 14.77
N SER A 75 -7.28 -29.43 15.52
CA SER A 75 -7.07 -30.15 16.78
C SER A 75 -8.11 -29.80 17.86
N VAL A 76 -8.73 -28.63 17.77
CA VAL A 76 -9.76 -28.14 18.71
C VAL A 76 -11.15 -28.07 18.09
N PHE A 77 -11.34 -28.58 16.85
CA PHE A 77 -12.54 -28.38 16.07
C PHE A 77 -13.80 -28.98 16.71
N ASP A 78 -13.70 -30.11 17.40
CA ASP A 78 -14.84 -30.71 18.13
C ASP A 78 -15.44 -29.76 19.17
N LYS A 79 -14.61 -28.91 19.79
CA LYS A 79 -15.05 -27.87 20.72
C LYS A 79 -15.54 -26.61 20.00
N ALA A 80 -15.02 -26.36 18.82
CA ALA A 80 -15.30 -25.16 17.99
C ALA A 80 -16.57 -25.29 17.15
N ARG A 81 -16.93 -26.50 16.69
CA ARG A 81 -18.02 -26.76 15.72
C ARG A 81 -19.40 -26.26 16.15
N THR A 82 -19.60 -26.09 17.45
CA THR A 82 -20.87 -25.59 18.02
C THR A 82 -20.87 -24.06 18.15
N ILE A 83 -19.77 -23.38 17.82
CA ILE A 83 -19.68 -21.92 17.81
C ILE A 83 -20.18 -21.44 16.46
N GLU A 84 -21.08 -20.45 16.46
CA GLU A 84 -21.63 -19.86 15.23
C GLU A 84 -20.52 -19.33 14.32
N GLY A 85 -20.52 -19.74 13.07
CA GLY A 85 -19.54 -19.31 12.07
C GLY A 85 -18.16 -19.95 12.19
N ALA A 86 -18.00 -21.07 12.93
CA ALA A 86 -16.72 -21.76 13.08
C ALA A 86 -16.06 -22.10 11.74
N SER A 87 -16.82 -22.66 10.80
CA SER A 87 -16.31 -23.00 9.45
C SER A 87 -15.78 -21.79 8.71
N GLN A 88 -16.48 -20.65 8.79
CA GLN A 88 -16.06 -19.39 8.19
C GLN A 88 -14.77 -18.87 8.83
N ARG A 89 -14.61 -18.98 10.16
CA ARG A 89 -13.40 -18.56 10.87
C ARG A 89 -12.20 -19.39 10.45
N VAL A 90 -12.35 -20.70 10.40
CA VAL A 90 -11.25 -21.61 10.05
C VAL A 90 -10.87 -21.50 8.58
N GLN A 91 -11.81 -21.35 7.67
CA GLN A 91 -11.55 -21.31 6.23
C GLN A 91 -11.26 -19.89 5.74
N GLU A 92 -12.22 -18.97 5.89
CA GLU A 92 -12.19 -17.67 5.22
C GLU A 92 -11.31 -16.67 5.97
N ASP A 93 -11.48 -16.56 7.31
CA ASP A 93 -10.74 -15.57 8.08
C ASP A 93 -9.24 -15.90 8.17
N THR A 94 -8.84 -17.18 8.18
CA THR A 94 -7.42 -17.57 8.11
C THR A 94 -6.79 -17.23 6.77
N ILE A 95 -7.50 -17.41 5.65
CA ILE A 95 -7.01 -17.01 4.32
C ILE A 95 -6.85 -15.49 4.24
N LYS A 96 -7.88 -14.75 4.68
CA LYS A 96 -7.86 -13.28 4.67
C LYS A 96 -6.74 -12.75 5.53
N PHE A 97 -6.59 -13.27 6.74
CA PHE A 97 -5.52 -12.88 7.66
C PHE A 97 -4.13 -13.06 7.02
N SER A 98 -3.86 -14.25 6.49
CA SER A 98 -2.57 -14.54 5.87
C SER A 98 -2.28 -13.64 4.67
N ARG A 99 -3.24 -13.44 3.76
CA ARG A 99 -3.07 -12.58 2.58
C ARG A 99 -2.85 -11.11 2.93
N ILE A 100 -3.62 -10.60 3.89
CA ILE A 100 -3.47 -9.21 4.33
C ILE A 100 -2.11 -9.01 4.98
N LEU A 101 -1.69 -9.95 5.82
CA LEU A 101 -0.40 -9.89 6.48
C LEU A 101 0.77 -10.03 5.51
N GLU A 102 0.62 -10.85 4.45
CA GLU A 102 1.57 -10.91 3.34
C GLU A 102 1.78 -9.52 2.71
N ASN A 103 0.69 -8.92 2.28
CA ASN A 103 0.74 -7.65 1.56
C ASN A 103 1.25 -6.51 2.45
N LEU A 104 0.70 -6.39 3.66
CA LEU A 104 1.13 -5.34 4.61
C LEU A 104 2.56 -5.56 5.10
N GLY A 105 2.93 -6.79 5.44
CA GLY A 105 4.25 -7.09 6.00
C GLY A 105 5.37 -6.87 5.00
N THR A 106 5.22 -7.37 3.78
CA THR A 106 6.21 -7.19 2.71
C THR A 106 6.37 -5.73 2.32
N SER A 107 5.26 -5.02 2.14
CA SER A 107 5.31 -3.59 1.78
C SER A 107 5.84 -2.71 2.92
N PHE A 108 5.60 -3.08 4.18
CA PHE A 108 6.17 -2.39 5.33
C PHE A 108 7.71 -2.53 5.39
N ILE A 109 8.20 -3.76 5.24
CA ILE A 109 9.64 -4.04 5.20
C ILE A 109 10.27 -3.32 4.00
N GLU A 110 9.65 -3.38 2.83
CA GLU A 110 10.11 -2.67 1.64
C GLU A 110 10.20 -1.17 1.88
N SER A 111 9.18 -0.55 2.50
CA SER A 111 9.17 0.88 2.80
C SER A 111 10.31 1.29 3.73
N ILE A 112 10.60 0.50 4.77
CA ILE A 112 11.74 0.74 5.67
C ILE A 112 13.07 0.62 4.91
N MET A 113 13.23 -0.44 4.12
CA MET A 113 14.45 -0.66 3.35
C MET A 113 14.68 0.44 2.30
N VAL A 114 13.61 0.92 1.66
CA VAL A 114 13.69 2.05 0.74
C VAL A 114 14.15 3.31 1.47
N LEU A 115 13.62 3.60 2.66
CA LEU A 115 14.07 4.77 3.43
C LEU A 115 15.55 4.66 3.82
N ILE A 116 16.02 3.48 4.25
CA ILE A 116 17.42 3.24 4.63
C ILE A 116 18.37 3.50 3.45
N GLU A 117 18.01 3.05 2.24
CA GLU A 117 18.88 3.13 1.06
C GLU A 117 18.75 4.48 0.31
N PHE A 118 17.52 4.96 0.12
CA PHE A 118 17.26 6.16 -0.69
C PHE A 118 17.36 7.47 0.08
N PHE A 119 17.25 7.45 1.40
CA PHE A 119 17.42 8.67 2.20
C PHE A 119 18.87 9.23 2.12
N PRO A 120 19.92 8.43 2.35
CA PRO A 120 21.29 8.90 2.16
C PRO A 120 21.59 9.30 0.71
N LEU A 121 21.03 8.54 -0.27
CA LEU A 121 21.18 8.86 -1.68
C LEU A 121 20.58 10.24 -2.01
N LEU A 122 19.34 10.49 -1.55
CA LEU A 122 18.66 11.77 -1.78
C LEU A 122 19.39 12.92 -1.08
N MET A 123 19.94 12.69 0.12
CA MET A 123 20.77 13.65 0.83
C MET A 123 22.04 13.98 0.04
N GLY A 124 22.76 12.96 -0.45
CA GLY A 124 23.95 13.18 -1.28
C GLY A 124 23.67 13.95 -2.57
N LEU A 125 22.51 13.70 -3.20
CA LEU A 125 22.06 14.42 -4.40
C LEU A 125 21.59 15.86 -4.12
N SER A 126 21.35 16.24 -2.85
CA SER A 126 20.98 17.60 -2.47
C SER A 126 22.16 18.55 -2.39
N ILE A 127 23.40 18.03 -2.27
CA ILE A 127 24.59 18.83 -2.01
C ILE A 127 24.90 19.73 -3.22
N GLY A 128 24.99 21.05 -2.99
CA GLY A 128 25.32 22.03 -4.02
C GLY A 128 24.21 22.33 -5.02
N ILE A 129 22.98 21.84 -4.76
CA ILE A 129 21.82 22.10 -5.60
C ILE A 129 20.87 23.06 -4.88
N PRO A 130 20.61 24.27 -5.42
CA PRO A 130 19.66 25.20 -4.82
C PRO A 130 18.22 24.69 -4.96
N ILE A 131 17.58 24.40 -3.83
CA ILE A 131 16.21 23.91 -3.76
C ILE A 131 15.26 25.03 -3.37
N LEU A 132 14.13 25.12 -4.05
CA LEU A 132 13.13 26.16 -3.79
C LEU A 132 12.68 26.10 -2.31
N TRP A 133 12.69 27.24 -1.63
CA TRP A 133 12.39 27.46 -0.19
C TRP A 133 13.45 26.95 0.80
N PHE A 134 14.37 26.05 0.41
CA PHE A 134 15.36 25.45 1.32
C PHE A 134 16.80 25.92 1.05
N GLY A 135 17.06 26.49 -0.15
CA GLY A 135 18.43 26.89 -0.56
C GLY A 135 19.35 25.69 -0.76
N ASP A 136 20.62 25.84 -0.37
CA ASP A 136 21.69 24.83 -0.57
C ASP A 136 21.85 23.89 0.62
N TRP A 137 20.84 23.74 1.46
CA TRP A 137 20.89 22.87 2.63
C TRP A 137 20.93 21.41 2.21
N GLU A 138 21.86 20.62 2.75
CA GLU A 138 22.09 19.22 2.35
C GLU A 138 20.90 18.28 2.58
N TYR A 139 19.98 18.63 3.50
CA TYR A 139 18.76 17.87 3.76
C TYR A 139 17.53 18.41 3.03
N SER A 140 17.71 19.37 2.14
CA SER A 140 16.61 20.11 1.50
C SER A 140 15.61 19.20 0.75
N LEU A 141 16.08 18.26 -0.05
CA LEU A 141 15.22 17.34 -0.78
C LEU A 141 14.52 16.34 0.13
N VAL A 142 15.21 15.88 1.18
CA VAL A 142 14.63 14.99 2.18
C VAL A 142 13.56 15.71 2.99
N ALA A 143 13.81 16.95 3.41
CA ALA A 143 12.84 17.80 4.09
C ALA A 143 11.64 18.09 3.19
N GLY A 144 11.86 18.37 1.91
CA GLY A 144 10.81 18.56 0.92
C GLY A 144 9.93 17.30 0.76
N ALA A 145 10.54 16.12 0.64
CA ALA A 145 9.82 14.87 0.55
C ALA A 145 9.01 14.58 1.82
N PHE A 146 9.60 14.82 2.99
CA PHE A 146 8.93 14.61 4.27
C PHE A 146 7.73 15.56 4.46
N LEU A 147 7.94 16.86 4.23
CA LEU A 147 6.87 17.85 4.37
C LEU A 147 5.74 17.61 3.37
N TRP A 148 6.05 17.21 2.14
CA TRP A 148 5.06 16.87 1.13
C TRP A 148 4.27 15.61 1.52
N ALA A 149 4.94 14.54 1.96
CA ALA A 149 4.31 13.29 2.38
C ALA A 149 3.41 13.49 3.61
N VAL A 150 3.90 14.21 4.63
CA VAL A 150 3.14 14.51 5.85
C VAL A 150 1.98 15.46 5.54
N GLY A 151 2.22 16.51 4.76
CA GLY A 151 1.19 17.47 4.34
C GLY A 151 0.06 16.79 3.55
N GLY A 152 0.41 15.93 2.60
CA GLY A 152 -0.55 15.14 1.84
C GLY A 152 -1.34 14.17 2.70
N THR A 153 -0.67 13.51 3.65
CA THR A 153 -1.34 12.63 4.62
C THR A 153 -2.35 13.38 5.47
N ILE A 154 -1.97 14.52 6.03
CA ILE A 154 -2.86 15.39 6.82
C ILE A 154 -4.05 15.84 5.97
N LEU A 155 -3.80 16.29 4.74
CA LEU A 155 -4.86 16.71 3.80
C LEU A 155 -5.87 15.58 3.57
N MET A 156 -5.40 14.35 3.31
CA MET A 156 -6.28 13.20 3.07
C MET A 156 -7.07 12.80 4.33
N VAL A 157 -6.46 12.86 5.51
CA VAL A 157 -7.16 12.61 6.78
C VAL A 157 -8.26 13.65 7.02
N ILE A 158 -7.97 14.93 6.81
CA ILE A 158 -8.96 16.01 6.92
C ILE A 158 -10.11 15.77 5.94
N LEU A 159 -9.81 15.43 4.70
CA LEU A 159 -10.82 15.17 3.67
C LEU A 159 -11.70 13.97 4.03
N ALA A 160 -11.10 12.87 4.50
CA ALA A 160 -11.81 11.68 4.96
C ALA A 160 -12.73 11.98 6.16
N TYR A 161 -12.25 12.81 7.09
CA TYR A 161 -13.03 13.27 8.25
C TYR A 161 -14.21 14.15 7.84
N LEU A 162 -13.99 15.17 7.02
CA LEU A 162 -15.04 16.08 6.54
C LEU A 162 -16.13 15.33 5.76
N LEU A 163 -15.74 14.34 4.95
CA LEU A 163 -16.66 13.50 4.19
C LEU A 163 -17.29 12.39 5.04
N ARG A 164 -16.90 12.25 6.31
CA ARG A 164 -17.39 11.20 7.22
C ARG A 164 -17.30 9.79 6.61
N LEU A 165 -16.17 9.46 5.99
CA LEU A 165 -15.99 8.20 5.29
C LEU A 165 -16.08 6.99 6.24
N VAL A 166 -15.49 7.08 7.44
CA VAL A 166 -15.56 6.02 8.45
C VAL A 166 -17.01 5.78 8.90
N GLY A 167 -17.78 6.87 9.07
CA GLY A 167 -19.19 6.76 9.49
C GLY A 167 -20.06 6.09 8.44
N ILE A 168 -19.87 6.43 7.15
CA ILE A 168 -20.69 5.81 6.09
C ILE A 168 -20.32 4.35 5.86
N GLU A 169 -19.05 3.99 6.01
CA GLU A 169 -18.59 2.61 5.95
C GLU A 169 -19.19 1.75 7.07
N TYR A 170 -19.21 2.30 8.30
CA TYR A 170 -19.88 1.64 9.42
C TYR A 170 -21.38 1.44 9.17
N ASP A 171 -22.07 2.47 8.67
CA ASP A 171 -23.50 2.39 8.35
C ASP A 171 -23.78 1.37 7.24
N LEU A 172 -22.89 1.29 6.23
CA LEU A 172 -22.97 0.30 5.15
C LEU A 172 -22.84 -1.11 5.71
N GLN A 173 -21.79 -1.38 6.48
CA GLN A 173 -21.55 -2.68 7.09
C GLN A 173 -22.70 -3.11 8.01
N LYS A 174 -23.28 -2.18 8.78
CA LYS A 174 -24.42 -2.44 9.64
C LYS A 174 -25.67 -2.84 8.85
N ARG A 175 -25.96 -2.19 7.72
CA ARG A 175 -27.11 -2.50 6.87
C ARG A 175 -26.91 -3.82 6.12
N GLU A 176 -25.71 -4.07 5.61
CA GLU A 176 -25.35 -5.36 5.00
C GLU A 176 -25.46 -6.52 5.98
N ALA A 177 -25.00 -6.33 7.22
CA ALA A 177 -25.12 -7.35 8.26
C ALA A 177 -26.58 -7.64 8.62
N ALA A 178 -27.43 -6.60 8.71
CA ALA A 178 -28.86 -6.74 8.98
C ALA A 178 -29.56 -7.51 7.83
N TYR A 179 -29.27 -7.16 6.57
CA TYR A 179 -29.80 -7.84 5.41
C TYR A 179 -29.38 -9.33 5.37
N ARG A 180 -28.08 -9.63 5.59
CA ARG A 180 -27.58 -11.00 5.64
C ARG A 180 -28.22 -11.81 6.76
N LYS A 181 -28.43 -11.24 7.95
CA LYS A 181 -29.07 -11.93 9.07
C LYS A 181 -30.47 -12.42 8.70
N ILE A 182 -31.25 -11.60 8.03
CA ILE A 182 -32.62 -11.96 7.62
C ILE A 182 -32.62 -12.96 6.46
N LEU A 183 -31.63 -12.88 5.54
CA LEU A 183 -31.44 -13.90 4.49
C LEU A 183 -31.19 -15.29 5.08
N VAL A 184 -30.32 -15.39 6.09
CA VAL A 184 -30.03 -16.68 6.77
C VAL A 184 -31.27 -17.21 7.45
N ILE A 185 -32.08 -16.37 8.12
CA ILE A 185 -33.35 -16.78 8.72
C ILE A 185 -34.34 -17.26 7.64
N ALA A 186 -34.36 -16.56 6.48
CA ALA A 186 -35.24 -16.95 5.38
C ALA A 186 -34.85 -18.30 4.76
N GLU A 187 -33.58 -18.65 4.77
CA GLU A 187 -33.03 -19.93 4.29
C GLU A 187 -33.44 -21.09 5.23
N ASP A 188 -33.37 -20.87 6.56
CA ASP A 188 -33.66 -21.91 7.53
C ASP A 188 -35.16 -22.16 7.69
N ASP A 189 -35.99 -21.12 7.82
CA ASP A 189 -37.39 -21.25 8.25
C ASP A 189 -38.42 -20.99 7.13
N GLY A 190 -38.04 -20.41 6.00
CA GLY A 190 -38.95 -20.00 4.92
C GLY A 190 -40.06 -19.01 5.34
N THR A 191 -39.98 -18.45 6.56
CA THR A 191 -41.03 -17.60 7.17
C THR A 191 -40.93 -16.14 6.83
N VAL A 192 -39.76 -15.70 6.23
CA VAL A 192 -39.50 -14.31 5.92
C VAL A 192 -40.29 -13.87 4.70
N ARG A 193 -41.04 -12.78 4.82
CA ARG A 193 -41.80 -12.23 3.70
C ARG A 193 -40.86 -11.59 2.68
N PRO A 194 -41.04 -11.83 1.35
CA PRO A 194 -40.21 -11.23 0.30
C PRO A 194 -40.14 -9.70 0.38
N LYS A 195 -41.20 -9.04 0.77
CA LYS A 195 -41.27 -7.59 0.96
C LYS A 195 -40.28 -7.07 2.02
N THR A 196 -40.04 -7.83 3.09
CA THR A 196 -39.08 -7.48 4.14
C THR A 196 -37.64 -7.51 3.60
N LEU A 197 -37.32 -8.47 2.75
CA LEU A 197 -36.00 -8.56 2.09
C LEU A 197 -35.79 -7.39 1.14
N GLU A 198 -36.82 -7.01 0.36
CA GLU A 198 -36.77 -5.87 -0.55
C GLU A 198 -36.56 -4.55 0.17
N GLU A 199 -37.27 -4.31 1.28
CA GLU A 199 -37.13 -3.11 2.12
C GLU A 199 -35.72 -3.00 2.74
N LEU A 200 -35.15 -4.13 3.21
CA LEU A 200 -33.78 -4.16 3.74
C LEU A 200 -32.74 -3.88 2.67
N PHE A 201 -32.92 -4.49 1.48
CA PHE A 201 -32.02 -4.27 0.34
C PHE A 201 -32.12 -2.82 -0.19
N ASP A 202 -33.29 -2.22 -0.17
CA ASP A 202 -33.45 -0.78 -0.48
C ASP A 202 -32.66 0.10 0.49
N GLY A 203 -32.62 -0.29 1.77
CA GLY A 203 -31.76 0.36 2.75
C GLY A 203 -30.27 0.27 2.40
N VAL A 204 -29.81 -0.90 1.97
CA VAL A 204 -28.45 -1.14 1.47
C VAL A 204 -28.17 -0.30 0.22
N ARG A 205 -29.08 -0.30 -0.75
CA ARG A 205 -28.97 0.47 -1.99
C ARG A 205 -28.78 1.95 -1.73
N LYS A 206 -29.63 2.55 -0.88
CA LYS A 206 -29.57 3.99 -0.55
C LYS A 206 -28.23 4.38 0.10
N ILE A 207 -27.74 3.55 1.01
CA ILE A 207 -26.46 3.86 1.67
C ILE A 207 -25.27 3.71 0.73
N ASN A 208 -25.31 2.72 -0.20
CA ASN A 208 -24.29 2.57 -1.23
C ASN A 208 -24.21 3.79 -2.16
N TYR A 209 -25.33 4.31 -2.67
CA TYR A 209 -25.32 5.54 -3.49
C TYR A 209 -24.75 6.75 -2.74
N LYS A 210 -25.10 6.88 -1.45
CA LYS A 210 -24.54 7.94 -0.60
C LYS A 210 -23.04 7.77 -0.38
N SER A 211 -22.58 6.53 -0.23
CA SER A 211 -21.17 6.16 -0.13
C SER A 211 -20.42 6.53 -1.41
N TYR A 212 -20.95 6.17 -2.58
CA TYR A 212 -20.34 6.48 -3.87
C TYR A 212 -20.10 7.98 -4.08
N LEU A 213 -21.06 8.84 -3.70
CA LEU A 213 -20.89 10.29 -3.80
C LEU A 213 -19.78 10.80 -2.87
N ARG A 214 -19.69 10.29 -1.64
CA ARG A 214 -18.62 10.68 -0.71
C ARG A 214 -17.25 10.21 -1.21
N TYR A 215 -17.16 8.98 -1.68
CA TYR A 215 -15.92 8.46 -2.28
C TYR A 215 -15.56 9.17 -3.58
N LEU A 216 -16.53 9.65 -4.37
CA LEU A 216 -16.27 10.49 -5.53
C LEU A 216 -15.50 11.76 -5.13
N TYR A 217 -16.00 12.51 -4.15
CA TYR A 217 -15.32 13.72 -3.68
C TYR A 217 -13.96 13.44 -3.05
N PHE A 218 -13.85 12.35 -2.29
CA PHE A 218 -12.56 11.92 -1.75
C PHE A 218 -11.57 11.57 -2.86
N ASN A 219 -12.00 10.84 -3.87
CA ASN A 219 -11.16 10.45 -4.99
C ASN A 219 -10.74 11.65 -5.86
N ILE A 220 -11.57 12.68 -6.00
CA ILE A 220 -11.16 13.93 -6.66
C ILE A 220 -9.97 14.54 -5.92
N GLY A 221 -10.08 14.73 -4.61
CA GLY A 221 -8.97 15.24 -3.80
C GLY A 221 -7.72 14.36 -3.84
N ARG A 222 -7.91 13.04 -3.76
CA ARG A 222 -6.82 12.06 -3.86
C ARG A 222 -6.10 12.11 -5.20
N LEU A 223 -6.84 12.14 -6.31
CA LEU A 223 -6.26 12.19 -7.64
C LEU A 223 -5.57 13.54 -7.90
N ALA A 224 -6.15 14.64 -7.43
CA ALA A 224 -5.52 15.96 -7.50
C ALA A 224 -4.17 15.97 -6.75
N TYR A 225 -4.12 15.40 -5.55
CA TYR A 225 -2.87 15.26 -4.80
C TYR A 225 -1.85 14.38 -5.54
N LEU A 226 -2.27 13.25 -6.10
CA LEU A 226 -1.38 12.36 -6.87
C LEU A 226 -0.82 13.05 -8.12
N GLN A 227 -1.59 13.90 -8.80
CA GLN A 227 -1.09 14.69 -9.93
C GLN A 227 -0.15 15.81 -9.47
N ALA A 228 -0.47 16.49 -8.37
CA ALA A 228 0.43 17.48 -7.79
C ALA A 228 1.76 16.85 -7.36
N ASN A 229 1.75 15.62 -6.89
CA ASN A 229 2.95 14.85 -6.53
C ASN A 229 3.94 14.71 -7.69
N VAL A 230 3.46 14.55 -8.92
CA VAL A 230 4.30 14.50 -10.12
C VAL A 230 5.07 15.82 -10.33
N LEU A 231 4.44 16.94 -9.96
CA LEU A 231 5.02 18.28 -10.19
C LEU A 231 5.93 18.75 -9.05
N VAL A 232 5.73 18.27 -7.83
CA VAL A 232 6.42 18.82 -6.66
C VAL A 232 7.93 18.72 -6.75
N GLY A 233 8.46 17.60 -7.26
CA GLY A 233 9.90 17.44 -7.49
C GLY A 233 10.45 18.48 -8.46
N TYR A 234 9.75 18.75 -9.57
CA TYR A 234 10.14 19.79 -10.53
C TYR A 234 10.05 21.20 -9.93
N VAL A 235 9.03 21.47 -9.13
CA VAL A 235 8.88 22.77 -8.44
C VAL A 235 10.03 22.99 -7.46
N LEU A 236 10.39 21.99 -6.68
CA LEU A 236 11.53 22.08 -5.75
C LEU A 236 12.86 22.30 -6.48
N LEU A 237 13.06 21.66 -7.62
CA LEU A 237 14.28 21.77 -8.43
C LEU A 237 14.27 22.98 -9.37
N ALA A 238 13.19 23.77 -9.45
CA ALA A 238 13.06 24.85 -10.40
C ALA A 238 14.22 25.85 -10.38
N PRO A 239 14.75 26.31 -9.22
CA PRO A 239 15.90 27.22 -9.21
C PRO A 239 17.15 26.62 -9.87
N ALA A 240 17.44 25.35 -9.58
CA ALA A 240 18.59 24.65 -10.13
C ALA A 240 18.47 24.36 -11.63
N ILE A 241 17.24 24.01 -12.07
CA ILE A 241 16.95 23.77 -13.49
C ILE A 241 17.11 25.07 -14.29
N VAL A 242 16.52 26.18 -13.81
CA VAL A 242 16.58 27.48 -14.48
C VAL A 242 18.00 28.05 -14.49
N ALA A 243 18.77 27.85 -13.42
CA ALA A 243 20.16 28.24 -13.33
C ALA A 243 21.13 27.34 -14.15
N GLY A 244 20.65 26.17 -14.65
CA GLY A 244 21.48 25.24 -15.42
C GLY A 244 22.61 24.59 -14.61
N VAL A 245 22.47 24.49 -13.28
CA VAL A 245 23.50 23.94 -12.39
C VAL A 245 23.45 22.43 -12.22
N MET A 246 22.52 21.75 -12.92
CA MET A 246 22.40 20.29 -12.89
C MET A 246 22.25 19.72 -14.29
N THR A 247 22.66 18.46 -14.45
CA THR A 247 22.45 17.70 -15.70
C THR A 247 21.05 17.04 -15.73
N LEU A 248 20.63 16.60 -16.90
CA LEU A 248 19.38 15.86 -17.07
C LEU A 248 19.39 14.55 -16.26
N GLY A 249 20.54 13.88 -16.20
CA GLY A 249 20.71 12.65 -15.43
C GLY A 249 20.55 12.86 -13.95
N VAL A 250 21.22 13.86 -13.38
CA VAL A 250 21.09 14.22 -11.96
C VAL A 250 19.63 14.58 -11.63
N MET A 251 18.97 15.37 -12.50
CA MET A 251 17.55 15.69 -12.33
C MET A 251 16.68 14.44 -12.26
N GLN A 252 16.87 13.50 -13.17
CA GLN A 252 16.09 12.25 -13.20
C GLN A 252 16.38 11.36 -11.97
N GLN A 253 17.63 11.27 -11.53
CA GLN A 253 18.00 10.57 -10.30
C GLN A 253 17.26 11.14 -9.08
N ILE A 254 17.27 12.47 -8.93
CA ILE A 254 16.61 13.16 -7.82
C ILE A 254 15.11 12.89 -7.84
N LEU A 255 14.45 13.07 -8.99
CA LEU A 255 13.00 12.88 -9.11
C LEU A 255 12.59 11.45 -8.75
N ARG A 256 13.36 10.45 -9.19
CA ARG A 256 13.10 9.04 -8.88
C ARG A 256 13.35 8.73 -7.39
N ALA A 257 14.47 9.18 -6.85
CA ALA A 257 14.80 8.99 -5.43
C ALA A 257 13.78 9.69 -4.52
N PHE A 258 13.39 10.92 -4.86
CA PHE A 258 12.36 11.69 -4.17
C PHE A 258 11.03 10.92 -4.14
N GLY A 259 10.57 10.42 -5.29
CA GLY A 259 9.35 9.65 -5.39
C GLY A 259 9.39 8.33 -4.58
N ARG A 260 10.55 7.68 -4.50
CA ARG A 260 10.72 6.48 -3.66
C ARG A 260 10.63 6.79 -2.17
N VAL A 261 11.33 7.85 -1.71
CA VAL A 261 11.28 8.28 -0.30
C VAL A 261 9.88 8.73 0.08
N GLU A 262 9.26 9.60 -0.72
CA GLU A 262 7.89 10.08 -0.51
C GLU A 262 6.88 8.92 -0.47
N GLY A 263 6.94 8.01 -1.43
CA GLY A 263 6.06 6.85 -1.49
C GLY A 263 6.16 5.94 -0.26
N SER A 264 7.39 5.78 0.28
CA SER A 264 7.63 5.00 1.50
C SER A 264 7.13 5.71 2.76
N LEU A 265 7.26 7.03 2.84
CA LEU A 265 6.69 7.82 3.94
C LEU A 265 5.15 7.77 3.96
N GLN A 266 4.52 7.67 2.79
CA GLN A 266 3.07 7.56 2.65
C GLN A 266 2.53 6.13 2.82
N TYR A 267 3.38 5.13 2.97
CA TYR A 267 2.98 3.73 3.02
C TYR A 267 1.87 3.46 4.05
N LEU A 268 2.04 3.90 5.29
CA LEU A 268 1.07 3.68 6.37
C LEU A 268 -0.31 4.27 6.04
N PHE A 269 -0.33 5.45 5.43
CA PHE A 269 -1.57 6.09 5.01
C PHE A 269 -2.24 5.35 3.85
N LYS A 270 -1.48 4.97 2.83
CA LYS A 270 -1.99 4.22 1.67
C LYS A 270 -2.54 2.85 2.09
N SER A 271 -1.94 2.24 3.11
CA SER A 271 -2.33 0.93 3.64
C SER A 271 -3.42 0.97 4.71
N TRP A 272 -3.89 2.16 5.10
CA TRP A 272 -4.84 2.33 6.21
C TRP A 272 -6.11 1.47 6.09
N PRO A 273 -6.80 1.39 4.93
CA PRO A 273 -7.97 0.53 4.78
C PRO A 273 -7.65 -0.96 5.05
N THR A 274 -6.51 -1.41 4.55
CA THR A 274 -6.03 -2.79 4.72
C THR A 274 -5.65 -3.09 6.17
N ILE A 275 -5.10 -2.09 6.89
CA ILE A 275 -4.80 -2.19 8.34
C ILE A 275 -6.10 -2.34 9.14
N ILE A 276 -7.15 -1.59 8.82
CA ILE A 276 -8.47 -1.71 9.45
C ILE A 276 -9.06 -3.10 9.18
N GLU A 277 -8.97 -3.59 7.96
CA GLU A 277 -9.43 -4.93 7.59
C GLU A 277 -8.68 -6.00 8.39
N LEU A 278 -7.34 -5.91 8.47
CA LEU A 278 -6.53 -6.80 9.30
C LEU A 278 -6.98 -6.81 10.76
N ALA A 279 -7.18 -5.62 11.35
CA ALA A 279 -7.63 -5.49 12.73
C ALA A 279 -9.00 -6.13 12.94
N SER A 280 -9.91 -6.01 11.98
CA SER A 280 -11.23 -6.64 12.01
C SER A 280 -11.13 -8.16 11.96
N VAL A 281 -10.36 -8.72 11.01
CA VAL A 281 -10.15 -10.17 10.88
C VAL A 281 -9.48 -10.73 12.14
N TYR A 282 -8.42 -10.06 12.62
CA TYR A 282 -7.72 -10.45 13.85
C TYR A 282 -8.64 -10.48 15.07
N ARG A 283 -9.51 -9.47 15.24
CA ARG A 283 -10.49 -9.43 16.34
C ARG A 283 -11.44 -10.61 16.28
N ARG A 284 -11.96 -10.95 15.09
CA ARG A 284 -12.86 -12.11 14.91
C ARG A 284 -12.18 -13.42 15.25
N LEU A 285 -10.96 -13.65 14.78
CA LEU A 285 -10.17 -14.84 15.11
C LEU A 285 -9.91 -14.92 16.62
N ARG A 286 -9.52 -13.82 17.25
CA ARG A 286 -9.26 -13.77 18.69
C ARG A 286 -10.52 -14.02 19.53
N GLU A 287 -11.67 -13.50 19.11
CA GLU A 287 -12.95 -13.77 19.78
C GLU A 287 -13.34 -15.25 19.66
N PHE A 288 -13.13 -15.82 18.49
CA PHE A 288 -13.34 -17.25 18.26
C PHE A 288 -12.44 -18.12 19.17
N GLU A 289 -11.17 -17.81 19.25
CA GLU A 289 -10.21 -18.49 20.13
C GLU A 289 -10.59 -18.38 21.62
N LYS A 290 -11.08 -17.21 22.05
CA LYS A 290 -11.57 -17.03 23.43
C LYS A 290 -12.78 -17.92 23.71
N GLN A 291 -13.72 -18.05 22.77
CA GLN A 291 -14.89 -18.92 22.93
C GLN A 291 -14.49 -20.39 23.00
N ILE A 292 -13.51 -20.83 22.21
CA ILE A 292 -12.96 -22.18 22.30
C ILE A 292 -12.38 -22.46 23.69
N LYS A 293 -11.58 -21.52 24.25
CA LYS A 293 -10.99 -21.64 25.59
C LYS A 293 -12.05 -21.70 26.70
N ILE A 294 -13.10 -20.89 26.63
CA ILE A 294 -14.20 -20.93 27.59
C ILE A 294 -14.86 -22.29 27.59
N ARG A 295 -15.17 -22.86 26.42
CA ARG A 295 -15.75 -24.20 26.29
C ARG A 295 -14.82 -25.31 26.74
N GLU A 296 -13.52 -25.12 26.62
CA GLU A 296 -12.52 -26.03 27.15
C GLU A 296 -12.57 -26.10 28.67
N ILE A 297 -12.69 -24.95 29.34
CA ILE A 297 -12.83 -24.87 30.81
C ILE A 297 -14.15 -25.50 31.24
N GLU A 298 -15.28 -25.18 30.60
CA GLU A 298 -16.59 -25.76 30.90
C GLU A 298 -16.63 -27.29 30.73
N ALA A 299 -15.83 -27.82 29.80
CA ALA A 299 -15.73 -29.28 29.58
C ALA A 299 -14.86 -29.99 30.63
N LEU A 300 -13.95 -29.28 31.28
CA LEU A 300 -13.11 -29.80 32.37
C LEU A 300 -13.82 -29.77 33.74
N GLU A 301 -14.84 -28.90 33.87
CA GLU A 301 -15.65 -28.77 35.09
C GLU A 301 -16.85 -29.75 35.15
N ARG A 302 -17.11 -30.47 34.08
CA ARG A 302 -18.13 -31.53 33.97
C ARG A 302 -17.49 -32.90 34.12
#